data_22cd9b6a200835749ca95f5e54345cb3
#
_entry.id   22cd9b6a200835749ca95f5e54345cb3
#
_cell.length_a   1.000
_cell.length_b   1.000
_cell.length_c   1.000
_cell.angle_alpha   90.00
_cell.angle_beta   90.00
_cell.angle_gamma   90.00
#
_symmetry.space_group_name_H-M   'P 1'
#
loop_
_entity.id
_entity.type
_entity.pdbx_description
1 polymer ?
#
loop_
_entity_poly.entity_id
_entity_poly.type
_entity_poly.pdbx_seq_one_letter_code
_entity_poly.pdbx_strand_id
1 'polypeptide(L)'
;MRAVVYDRYGPPEVLRLEDVPQPVPTEDEVLIKIHATTVTRSDCGVRGANASSGLVVSFLSRLYSGLRRPKRRILGSELAGEVAAVGAGVSEFAVGDRVFGTSAGRFGAHAEFICMRASAALAHKPATMTFEEAAAVCDGAMLALGCLRLADLRKGHRILVYGASGSIGTAGVQLAKHFGADITAVCGTKNVELVRSLGADAVIDYTQEDFTKNGETYDAIFDAVGKLSFGRCRNSLKPGGIYLPTDGLWNLILVPLTSLVGDKRVRFAIPPRFTKKDVLFLKELIEAGKYRAVIDRTYPLESVIEATRYVETERKTGNLVLTVSS
;
A
#
# COMPACT_ATOMS: atom_id res chain seq x y z
N MET A 1 25.80 -9.04 0.08
CA MET A 1 24.45 -9.33 -0.40
C MET A 1 24.12 -8.46 -1.59
N ARG A 2 23.32 -8.98 -2.53
CA ARG A 2 22.86 -8.18 -3.65
C ARG A 2 21.71 -7.28 -3.21
N ALA A 3 21.68 -6.03 -3.68
CA ALA A 3 20.61 -5.07 -3.42
C ALA A 3 20.44 -4.11 -4.59
N VAL A 4 19.22 -3.64 -4.78
CA VAL A 4 18.91 -2.55 -5.72
C VAL A 4 19.17 -1.22 -5.03
N VAL A 5 20.16 -0.49 -5.53
CA VAL A 5 20.59 0.79 -4.97
C VAL A 5 20.37 1.95 -5.93
N TYR A 6 20.25 3.16 -5.37
CA TYR A 6 20.28 4.42 -6.10
C TYR A 6 20.99 5.50 -5.28
N ASP A 7 21.76 6.39 -5.93
CA ASP A 7 22.53 7.45 -5.27
C ASP A 7 22.07 8.85 -5.64
N ARG A 8 21.15 8.95 -6.59
CA ARG A 8 20.56 10.22 -7.05
C ARG A 8 19.09 10.04 -7.36
N TYR A 9 18.32 11.09 -7.16
CA TYR A 9 16.92 11.14 -7.62
C TYR A 9 16.86 11.14 -9.15
N GLY A 10 15.84 10.50 -9.71
CA GLY A 10 15.69 10.45 -11.16
C GLY A 10 14.72 9.39 -11.64
N PRO A 11 14.75 9.10 -12.96
CA PRO A 11 13.92 8.08 -13.59
C PRO A 11 14.36 6.66 -13.17
N PRO A 12 13.63 5.59 -13.57
CA PRO A 12 13.94 4.20 -13.18
C PRO A 12 15.40 3.76 -13.44
N GLU A 13 16.06 4.35 -14.42
CA GLU A 13 17.44 4.07 -14.83
C GLU A 13 18.51 4.45 -13.79
N VAL A 14 18.13 5.16 -12.72
CA VAL A 14 19.05 5.42 -11.59
C VAL A 14 19.20 4.21 -10.66
N LEU A 15 18.29 3.22 -10.79
CA LEU A 15 18.35 1.97 -10.06
C LEU A 15 19.41 1.05 -10.67
N ARG A 16 20.17 0.39 -9.82
CA ARG A 16 21.15 -0.62 -10.24
C ARG A 16 21.30 -1.70 -9.18
N LEU A 17 21.59 -2.92 -9.61
CA LEU A 17 21.96 -4.00 -8.71
C LEU A 17 23.44 -3.85 -8.30
N GLU A 18 23.72 -3.99 -7.02
CA GLU A 18 25.06 -3.79 -6.44
C GLU A 18 25.29 -4.76 -5.28
N ASP A 19 26.51 -5.24 -5.11
CA ASP A 19 26.91 -5.96 -3.92
C ASP A 19 27.19 -4.97 -2.78
N VAL A 20 26.46 -5.12 -1.69
CA VAL A 20 26.57 -4.29 -0.48
C VAL A 20 26.82 -5.16 0.74
N PRO A 21 27.39 -4.62 1.83
CA PRO A 21 27.52 -5.36 3.08
C PRO A 21 26.16 -5.88 3.57
N GLN A 22 26.11 -7.14 4.00
CA GLN A 22 24.92 -7.68 4.65
C GLN A 22 24.74 -7.02 6.02
N PRO A 23 23.51 -6.58 6.39
CA PRO A 23 23.26 -5.99 7.70
C PRO A 23 23.35 -7.07 8.79
N VAL A 24 23.72 -6.63 10.00
CA VAL A 24 23.78 -7.47 11.20
C VAL A 24 22.68 -7.02 12.15
N PRO A 25 21.82 -7.93 12.65
CA PRO A 25 20.73 -7.54 13.52
C PRO A 25 21.26 -7.04 14.88
N THR A 26 20.66 -5.97 15.38
CA THR A 26 20.87 -5.49 16.75
C THR A 26 20.13 -6.39 17.74
N GLU A 27 20.26 -6.11 19.05
CA GLU A 27 19.67 -6.92 20.12
C GLU A 27 18.16 -7.15 19.95
N ASP A 28 17.40 -6.16 19.46
CA ASP A 28 15.95 -6.18 19.28
C ASP A 28 15.49 -6.48 17.82
N GLU A 29 16.40 -6.86 16.93
CA GLU A 29 16.12 -7.06 15.51
C GLU A 29 16.23 -8.52 15.07
N VAL A 30 15.56 -8.83 13.97
CA VAL A 30 15.71 -10.06 13.21
C VAL A 30 16.32 -9.75 11.84
N LEU A 31 17.24 -10.59 11.37
CA LEU A 31 17.72 -10.59 10.00
C LEU A 31 16.81 -11.50 9.17
N ILE A 32 16.22 -10.96 8.13
CA ILE A 32 15.30 -11.68 7.25
C ILE A 32 15.97 -11.85 5.89
N LYS A 33 16.08 -13.10 5.41
CA LYS A 33 16.37 -13.44 4.04
C LYS A 33 15.10 -13.24 3.23
N ILE A 34 15.09 -12.27 2.33
CA ILE A 34 13.92 -11.91 1.54
C ILE A 34 13.77 -12.90 0.37
N HIS A 35 12.58 -13.43 0.18
CA HIS A 35 12.19 -14.25 -0.96
C HIS A 35 11.33 -13.48 -1.96
N ALA A 36 10.49 -12.56 -1.46
CA ALA A 36 9.66 -11.69 -2.28
C ALA A 36 9.50 -10.31 -1.65
N THR A 37 9.42 -9.29 -2.49
CA THR A 37 9.12 -7.90 -2.15
C THR A 37 8.21 -7.29 -3.22
N THR A 38 7.80 -6.04 -3.08
CA THR A 38 6.92 -5.37 -4.05
C THR A 38 7.54 -4.09 -4.58
N VAL A 39 7.09 -3.64 -5.76
CA VAL A 39 7.34 -2.28 -6.24
C VAL A 39 6.05 -1.49 -6.11
N THR A 40 6.08 -0.43 -5.32
CA THR A 40 4.93 0.41 -5.02
C THR A 40 5.05 1.81 -5.65
N ARG A 41 3.96 2.56 -5.66
CA ARG A 41 4.00 3.98 -6.04
C ARG A 41 4.85 4.82 -5.07
N SER A 42 4.92 4.42 -3.80
CA SER A 42 5.78 5.08 -2.82
C SER A 42 7.26 4.96 -3.18
N ASP A 43 7.69 3.79 -3.66
CA ASP A 43 9.07 3.58 -4.14
C ASP A 43 9.37 4.50 -5.33
N CYS A 44 8.46 4.56 -6.32
CA CYS A 44 8.58 5.44 -7.48
C CYS A 44 8.63 6.92 -7.06
N GLY A 45 7.75 7.33 -6.14
CA GLY A 45 7.68 8.70 -5.63
C GLY A 45 8.96 9.11 -4.91
N VAL A 46 9.45 8.30 -3.99
CA VAL A 46 10.69 8.58 -3.23
C VAL A 46 11.90 8.60 -4.15
N ARG A 47 12.02 7.64 -5.07
CA ARG A 47 13.10 7.62 -6.06
C ARG A 47 13.11 8.87 -6.95
N GLY A 48 11.93 9.31 -7.41
CA GLY A 48 11.77 10.51 -8.23
C GLY A 48 11.71 11.82 -7.43
N ALA A 49 11.88 11.78 -6.09
CA ALA A 49 11.67 12.91 -5.19
C ALA A 49 10.28 13.57 -5.38
N ASN A 50 9.25 12.79 -5.74
CA ASN A 50 7.89 13.25 -6.04
C ASN A 50 7.83 14.43 -7.03
N ALA A 51 8.73 14.47 -8.00
CA ALA A 51 8.85 15.58 -8.96
C ALA A 51 7.56 15.81 -9.76
N SER A 52 6.81 14.76 -10.06
CA SER A 52 5.50 14.82 -10.73
C SER A 52 4.39 15.47 -9.91
N SER A 53 4.56 15.56 -8.59
CA SER A 53 3.56 16.15 -7.66
C SER A 53 3.75 17.66 -7.45
N GLY A 54 4.64 18.30 -8.19
CA GLY A 54 4.91 19.73 -8.13
C GLY A 54 6.09 20.12 -7.23
N LEU A 55 6.57 21.36 -7.40
CA LEU A 55 7.81 21.84 -6.77
C LEU A 55 7.79 21.79 -5.24
N VAL A 56 6.67 22.17 -4.62
CA VAL A 56 6.54 22.20 -3.15
C VAL A 56 6.63 20.77 -2.60
N VAL A 57 5.88 19.83 -3.17
CA VAL A 57 5.89 18.42 -2.74
C VAL A 57 7.27 17.81 -2.95
N SER A 58 7.90 18.09 -4.10
CA SER A 58 9.25 17.63 -4.39
C SER A 58 10.27 18.17 -3.38
N PHE A 59 10.18 19.45 -3.03
CA PHE A 59 11.06 20.05 -2.02
C PHE A 59 10.88 19.41 -0.64
N LEU A 60 9.63 19.25 -0.17
CA LEU A 60 9.33 18.60 1.11
C LEU A 60 9.78 17.12 1.11
N SER A 61 9.59 16.41 0.01
CA SER A 61 10.06 15.04 -0.16
C SER A 61 11.59 14.95 -0.06
N ARG A 62 12.33 15.88 -0.67
CA ARG A 62 13.79 15.96 -0.56
C ARG A 62 14.25 16.33 0.84
N LEU A 63 13.53 17.21 1.53
CA LEU A 63 13.86 17.56 2.93
C LEU A 63 13.77 16.31 3.82
N TYR A 64 12.77 15.46 3.61
CA TYR A 64 12.59 14.20 4.34
C TYR A 64 13.58 13.13 3.90
N SER A 65 13.70 12.88 2.60
CA SER A 65 14.45 11.76 2.02
C SER A 65 15.92 12.05 1.78
N GLY A 66 16.34 13.32 1.86
CA GLY A 66 17.70 13.82 1.62
C GLY A 66 17.73 14.92 0.57
N LEU A 67 18.31 16.09 0.92
CA LEU A 67 18.21 17.30 0.08
C LEU A 67 18.91 17.15 -1.29
N ARG A 68 20.14 16.64 -1.28
CA ARG A 68 20.98 16.50 -2.49
C ARG A 68 21.09 15.05 -2.97
N ARG A 69 21.12 14.11 -2.04
CA ARG A 69 21.21 12.66 -2.31
C ARG A 69 20.24 11.92 -1.39
N PRO A 70 19.70 10.78 -1.82
CA PRO A 70 18.84 9.97 -0.97
C PRO A 70 19.63 9.47 0.25
N LYS A 71 19.06 9.64 1.44
CA LYS A 71 19.60 9.10 2.70
C LYS A 71 19.51 7.57 2.74
N ARG A 72 18.49 7.02 2.08
CA ARG A 72 18.23 5.59 1.99
C ARG A 72 18.49 5.18 0.56
N ARG A 73 19.51 4.34 0.36
CA ARG A 73 19.97 3.91 -0.95
C ARG A 73 19.19 2.71 -1.51
N ILE A 74 18.47 1.98 -0.66
CA ILE A 74 17.70 0.79 -1.02
C ILE A 74 16.22 1.08 -0.75
N LEU A 75 15.38 0.86 -1.76
CA LEU A 75 13.92 1.02 -1.69
C LEU A 75 13.25 -0.31 -1.29
N GLY A 76 11.93 -0.38 -1.46
CA GLY A 76 11.10 -1.51 -1.08
C GLY A 76 10.67 -1.44 0.38
N SER A 77 9.37 -1.50 0.61
CA SER A 77 8.78 -1.42 1.95
C SER A 77 8.16 -2.73 2.42
N GLU A 78 7.66 -3.54 1.51
CA GLU A 78 7.02 -4.82 1.80
C GLU A 78 7.97 -5.98 1.57
N LEU A 79 7.79 -7.03 2.34
CA LEU A 79 8.58 -8.24 2.19
C LEU A 79 7.87 -9.49 2.70
N ALA A 80 8.30 -10.63 2.18
CA ALA A 80 8.12 -11.93 2.77
C ALA A 80 9.42 -12.72 2.62
N GLY A 81 9.78 -13.47 3.65
CA GLY A 81 11.06 -14.17 3.70
C GLY A 81 11.18 -15.09 4.90
N GLU A 82 12.40 -15.47 5.18
CA GLU A 82 12.75 -16.39 6.27
C GLU A 82 13.75 -15.73 7.23
N VAL A 83 13.56 -15.90 8.51
CA VAL A 83 14.47 -15.39 9.55
C VAL A 83 15.80 -16.13 9.45
N ALA A 84 16.86 -15.42 9.14
CA ALA A 84 18.24 -15.95 9.01
C ALA A 84 19.06 -15.81 10.31
N ALA A 85 18.76 -14.77 11.12
CA ALA A 85 19.37 -14.58 12.43
C ALA A 85 18.45 -13.75 13.33
N VAL A 86 18.62 -13.88 14.64
CA VAL A 86 17.87 -13.13 15.66
C VAL A 86 18.83 -12.44 16.63
N GLY A 87 18.50 -11.23 17.05
CA GLY A 87 19.18 -10.53 18.12
C GLY A 87 18.93 -11.17 19.48
N ALA A 88 19.83 -10.99 20.44
CA ALA A 88 19.81 -11.68 21.75
C ALA A 88 18.55 -11.35 22.58
N GLY A 89 17.91 -10.21 22.38
CA GLY A 89 16.67 -9.80 23.06
C GLY A 89 15.38 -10.27 22.36
N VAL A 90 15.47 -10.97 21.21
CA VAL A 90 14.29 -11.42 20.47
C VAL A 90 13.85 -12.80 20.96
N SER A 91 12.62 -12.91 21.43
CA SER A 91 12.00 -14.18 21.87
C SER A 91 10.81 -14.63 20.99
N GLU A 92 10.31 -13.73 20.14
CA GLU A 92 9.07 -13.97 19.36
C GLU A 92 9.33 -14.71 18.05
N PHE A 93 10.55 -14.60 17.51
CA PHE A 93 10.95 -15.23 16.26
C PHE A 93 12.18 -16.11 16.46
N ALA A 94 12.27 -17.16 15.68
CA ALA A 94 13.40 -18.08 15.62
C ALA A 94 13.98 -18.15 14.18
N VAL A 95 15.23 -18.58 14.06
CA VAL A 95 15.85 -18.88 12.74
C VAL A 95 15.02 -19.95 12.04
N GLY A 96 14.72 -19.73 10.76
CA GLY A 96 13.87 -20.57 9.93
C GLY A 96 12.39 -20.17 9.93
N ASP A 97 11.96 -19.24 10.78
CA ASP A 97 10.58 -18.76 10.75
C ASP A 97 10.30 -18.03 9.44
N ARG A 98 9.17 -18.38 8.82
CA ARG A 98 8.67 -17.70 7.63
C ARG A 98 7.83 -16.51 8.04
N VAL A 99 8.21 -15.32 7.58
CA VAL A 99 7.63 -14.05 8.01
C VAL A 99 7.19 -13.20 6.83
N PHE A 100 6.26 -12.28 7.09
CA PHE A 100 5.85 -11.25 6.16
C PHE A 100 5.57 -9.95 6.91
N GLY A 101 5.66 -8.82 6.21
CA GLY A 101 5.40 -7.55 6.84
C GLY A 101 5.84 -6.36 6.00
N THR A 102 5.95 -5.21 6.68
CA THR A 102 6.40 -3.97 6.04
C THR A 102 7.41 -3.24 6.92
N SER A 103 8.49 -2.78 6.30
CA SER A 103 9.45 -1.86 6.92
C SER A 103 8.92 -0.43 6.97
N ALA A 104 7.72 -0.19 6.40
CA ALA A 104 7.10 1.11 6.26
C ALA A 104 8.09 2.15 5.70
N GLY A 105 8.01 3.40 6.10
CA GLY A 105 8.90 4.45 5.59
C GLY A 105 10.41 4.25 5.84
N ARG A 106 10.89 3.09 6.33
CA ARG A 106 12.32 2.78 6.44
C ARG A 106 12.91 2.26 5.14
N PHE A 107 12.09 1.60 4.28
CA PHE A 107 12.52 0.93 3.06
C PHE A 107 13.56 -0.17 3.30
N GLY A 108 14.28 -0.60 2.28
CA GLY A 108 15.36 -1.57 2.38
C GLY A 108 15.05 -2.97 1.88
N ALA A 109 13.82 -3.23 1.43
CA ALA A 109 13.38 -4.58 1.04
C ALA A 109 13.74 -4.97 -0.41
N HIS A 110 14.24 -4.04 -1.24
CA HIS A 110 14.78 -4.40 -2.56
C HIS A 110 16.20 -4.95 -2.44
N ALA A 111 16.40 -5.99 -1.64
CA ALA A 111 17.69 -6.62 -1.32
C ALA A 111 17.49 -8.09 -0.92
N GLU A 112 18.57 -8.86 -0.84
CA GLU A 112 18.53 -10.25 -0.35
C GLU A 112 18.25 -10.35 1.15
N PHE A 113 18.67 -9.35 1.94
CA PHE A 113 18.48 -9.35 3.40
C PHE A 113 18.10 -7.98 3.92
N ILE A 114 17.32 -7.97 5.00
CA ILE A 114 16.96 -6.78 5.76
C ILE A 114 16.93 -7.08 7.27
N CYS A 115 17.36 -6.12 8.10
CA CYS A 115 17.10 -6.16 9.54
C CYS A 115 15.83 -5.39 9.88
N MET A 116 14.97 -6.00 10.67
CA MET A 116 13.75 -5.38 11.19
C MET A 116 13.62 -5.63 12.68
N ARG A 117 13.12 -4.64 13.43
CA ARG A 117 12.78 -4.86 14.84
C ARG A 117 11.69 -5.93 14.96
N ALA A 118 11.81 -6.82 15.92
CA ALA A 118 10.79 -7.83 16.21
C ALA A 118 9.40 -7.20 16.53
N SER A 119 9.40 -5.99 17.11
CA SER A 119 8.19 -5.21 17.40
C SER A 119 7.60 -4.44 16.21
N ALA A 120 8.26 -4.45 15.05
CA ALA A 120 7.78 -3.77 13.84
C ALA A 120 6.52 -4.45 13.27
N ALA A 121 6.01 -3.91 12.15
CA ALA A 121 4.88 -4.49 11.42
C ALA A 121 5.30 -5.79 10.69
N LEU A 122 5.59 -6.83 11.47
CA LEU A 122 6.10 -8.14 11.07
C LEU A 122 5.30 -9.24 11.79
N ALA A 123 4.97 -10.31 11.07
CA ALA A 123 4.30 -11.48 11.62
C ALA A 123 4.72 -12.77 10.90
N HIS A 124 4.45 -13.93 11.50
CA HIS A 124 4.61 -15.21 10.83
C HIS A 124 3.69 -15.30 9.62
N LYS A 125 4.24 -15.70 8.48
CA LYS A 125 3.54 -15.85 7.22
C LYS A 125 2.43 -16.91 7.35
N PRO A 126 1.19 -16.64 6.88
CA PRO A 126 0.15 -17.67 6.79
C PRO A 126 0.65 -18.88 5.99
N ALA A 127 0.42 -20.08 6.48
CA ALA A 127 0.91 -21.31 5.84
C ALA A 127 0.32 -21.51 4.43
N THR A 128 -0.86 -20.99 4.19
CA THR A 128 -1.60 -21.08 2.92
C THR A 128 -1.08 -20.18 1.80
N MET A 129 -0.21 -19.20 2.11
CA MET A 129 0.31 -18.26 1.14
C MET A 129 1.70 -18.64 0.63
N THR A 130 2.01 -18.31 -0.61
CA THR A 130 3.39 -18.25 -1.12
C THR A 130 4.12 -17.02 -0.54
N PHE A 131 5.41 -16.86 -0.78
CA PHE A 131 6.13 -15.65 -0.36
C PHE A 131 5.69 -14.44 -1.20
N GLU A 132 5.41 -14.64 -2.49
CA GLU A 132 4.93 -13.61 -3.40
C GLU A 132 3.57 -13.06 -2.94
N GLU A 133 2.64 -13.94 -2.60
CA GLU A 133 1.33 -13.54 -2.08
C GLU A 133 1.46 -12.79 -0.75
N ALA A 134 2.30 -13.29 0.16
CA ALA A 134 2.49 -12.67 1.47
C ALA A 134 3.18 -11.30 1.38
N ALA A 135 4.15 -11.13 0.48
CA ALA A 135 4.77 -9.83 0.24
C ALA A 135 3.77 -8.80 -0.31
N ALA A 136 2.75 -9.23 -1.06
CA ALA A 136 1.77 -8.37 -1.71
C ALA A 136 0.57 -7.99 -0.81
N VAL A 137 0.68 -8.12 0.52
CA VAL A 137 -0.43 -7.86 1.46
C VAL A 137 -0.37 -6.46 2.06
N CYS A 138 0.78 -6.07 2.62
CA CYS A 138 0.80 -5.08 3.70
C CYS A 138 0.52 -3.65 3.26
N ASP A 139 1.22 -3.12 2.25
CA ASP A 139 1.17 -1.68 1.93
C ASP A 139 -0.24 -1.23 1.57
N GLY A 140 -0.83 -1.87 0.57
CA GLY A 140 -2.19 -1.55 0.11
C GLY A 140 -3.24 -1.78 1.19
N ALA A 141 -3.18 -2.92 1.90
CA ALA A 141 -4.18 -3.26 2.90
C ALA A 141 -4.09 -2.39 4.16
N MET A 142 -2.90 -2.08 4.64
CA MET A 142 -2.76 -1.26 5.85
C MET A 142 -3.15 0.19 5.60
N LEU A 143 -2.86 0.72 4.39
CA LEU A 143 -3.31 2.04 4.00
C LEU A 143 -4.84 2.09 3.87
N ALA A 144 -5.45 1.10 3.20
CA ALA A 144 -6.90 0.98 3.11
C ALA A 144 -7.55 0.83 4.49
N LEU A 145 -7.00 -0.02 5.37
CA LEU A 145 -7.49 -0.23 6.73
C LEU A 145 -7.47 1.06 7.55
N GLY A 146 -6.38 1.83 7.46
CA GLY A 146 -6.25 3.14 8.12
C GLY A 146 -7.31 4.12 7.66
N CYS A 147 -7.58 4.20 6.36
CA CYS A 147 -8.64 5.05 5.81
C CYS A 147 -10.04 4.57 6.23
N LEU A 148 -10.34 3.28 6.09
CA LEU A 148 -11.67 2.74 6.37
C LEU A 148 -12.05 2.84 7.85
N ARG A 149 -11.08 2.73 8.77
CA ARG A 149 -11.32 2.97 10.21
C ARG A 149 -11.77 4.40 10.51
N LEU A 150 -11.35 5.40 9.71
CA LEU A 150 -11.82 6.78 9.85
C LEU A 150 -13.27 6.98 9.42
N ALA A 151 -13.82 6.07 8.60
CA ALA A 151 -15.22 6.13 8.19
C ALA A 151 -16.18 5.49 9.18
N ASP A 152 -15.67 4.76 10.19
CA ASP A 152 -16.50 4.00 11.14
C ASP A 152 -17.58 3.17 10.43
N LEU A 153 -17.15 2.41 9.41
CA LEU A 153 -18.07 1.63 8.58
C LEU A 153 -18.83 0.62 9.44
N ARG A 154 -20.14 0.50 9.17
CA ARG A 154 -21.07 -0.40 9.85
C ARG A 154 -21.84 -1.20 8.82
N LYS A 155 -22.43 -2.29 9.26
CA LYS A 155 -23.35 -3.09 8.44
C LYS A 155 -24.45 -2.21 7.82
N GLY A 156 -24.61 -2.32 6.49
CA GLY A 156 -25.57 -1.55 5.71
C GLY A 156 -25.14 -0.13 5.35
N HIS A 157 -23.93 0.33 5.73
CA HIS A 157 -23.37 1.54 5.16
C HIS A 157 -22.98 1.29 3.69
N ARG A 158 -23.32 2.22 2.83
CA ARG A 158 -22.95 2.20 1.40
C ARG A 158 -21.61 2.90 1.22
N ILE A 159 -20.62 2.19 0.69
CA ILE A 159 -19.31 2.77 0.34
C ILE A 159 -19.04 2.69 -1.15
N LEU A 160 -18.52 3.77 -1.73
CA LEU A 160 -17.92 3.74 -3.06
C LEU A 160 -16.40 3.64 -2.92
N VAL A 161 -15.78 2.64 -3.60
CA VAL A 161 -14.33 2.46 -3.69
C VAL A 161 -13.87 2.86 -5.09
N TYR A 162 -13.24 4.02 -5.21
CA TYR A 162 -12.73 4.51 -6.49
C TYR A 162 -11.31 4.02 -6.74
N GLY A 163 -11.07 3.46 -7.95
CA GLY A 163 -9.81 2.78 -8.29
C GLY A 163 -9.69 1.40 -7.65
N ALA A 164 -10.81 0.68 -7.57
CA ALA A 164 -10.99 -0.58 -6.87
C ALA A 164 -10.08 -1.73 -7.36
N SER A 165 -9.46 -1.61 -8.53
CA SER A 165 -8.59 -2.63 -9.11
C SER A 165 -7.09 -2.47 -8.77
N GLY A 166 -6.67 -1.36 -8.17
CA GLY A 166 -5.29 -1.15 -7.73
C GLY A 166 -4.99 -1.86 -6.40
N SER A 167 -3.73 -1.83 -5.93
CA SER A 167 -3.31 -2.46 -4.68
C SER A 167 -4.19 -2.02 -3.48
N ILE A 168 -4.31 -0.72 -3.26
CA ILE A 168 -5.12 -0.15 -2.17
C ILE A 168 -6.61 -0.41 -2.40
N GLY A 169 -7.08 -0.34 -3.65
CA GLY A 169 -8.48 -0.54 -4.01
C GLY A 169 -8.96 -1.97 -3.81
N THR A 170 -8.18 -2.97 -4.24
CA THR A 170 -8.51 -4.39 -4.04
C THR A 170 -8.54 -4.76 -2.56
N ALA A 171 -7.67 -4.16 -1.75
CA ALA A 171 -7.70 -4.29 -0.31
C ALA A 171 -8.92 -3.57 0.29
N GLY A 172 -9.22 -2.35 -0.17
CA GLY A 172 -10.36 -1.56 0.29
C GLY A 172 -11.69 -2.27 0.10
N VAL A 173 -11.91 -2.93 -1.05
CA VAL A 173 -13.12 -3.74 -1.32
C VAL A 173 -13.25 -4.87 -0.31
N GLN A 174 -12.19 -5.68 -0.13
CA GLN A 174 -12.24 -6.84 0.77
C GLN A 174 -12.41 -6.44 2.24
N LEU A 175 -11.73 -5.38 2.68
CA LEU A 175 -11.87 -4.86 4.05
C LEU A 175 -13.25 -4.23 4.29
N ALA A 176 -13.79 -3.47 3.33
CA ALA A 176 -15.14 -2.92 3.43
C ALA A 176 -16.20 -4.05 3.53
N LYS A 177 -16.01 -5.15 2.76
CA LYS A 177 -16.85 -6.36 2.87
C LYS A 177 -16.75 -7.00 4.25
N HIS A 178 -15.54 -7.10 4.80
CA HIS A 178 -15.34 -7.61 6.16
C HIS A 178 -16.09 -6.76 7.21
N PHE A 179 -16.13 -5.44 7.04
CA PHE A 179 -16.87 -4.52 7.92
C PHE A 179 -18.39 -4.54 7.69
N GLY A 180 -18.87 -5.29 6.69
CA GLY A 180 -20.30 -5.47 6.40
C GLY A 180 -20.95 -4.32 5.63
N ALA A 181 -20.17 -3.51 4.93
CA ALA A 181 -20.68 -2.43 4.08
C ALA A 181 -21.20 -2.97 2.73
N ASP A 182 -22.13 -2.23 2.12
CA ASP A 182 -22.58 -2.43 0.74
C ASP A 182 -21.64 -1.65 -0.19
N ILE A 183 -20.96 -2.36 -1.09
CA ILE A 183 -19.82 -1.84 -1.83
C ILE A 183 -20.17 -1.58 -3.28
N THR A 184 -20.06 -0.32 -3.70
CA THR A 184 -19.98 0.06 -5.11
C THR A 184 -18.51 0.31 -5.47
N ALA A 185 -17.97 -0.48 -6.38
CA ALA A 185 -16.58 -0.36 -6.79
C ALA A 185 -16.47 0.32 -8.16
N VAL A 186 -15.49 1.20 -8.34
CA VAL A 186 -15.23 1.88 -9.63
C VAL A 186 -13.89 1.41 -10.18
N CYS A 187 -13.90 0.81 -11.37
CA CYS A 187 -12.71 0.33 -12.06
C CYS A 187 -12.87 0.43 -13.59
N GLY A 188 -11.85 0.05 -14.35
CA GLY A 188 -11.98 -0.07 -15.81
C GLY A 188 -12.50 -1.45 -16.22
N THR A 189 -13.04 -1.53 -17.44
CA THR A 189 -13.72 -2.71 -18.03
C THR A 189 -13.02 -4.04 -17.74
N LYS A 190 -11.72 -4.11 -17.96
CA LYS A 190 -10.93 -5.36 -17.80
C LYS A 190 -10.91 -5.94 -16.38
N ASN A 191 -11.27 -5.13 -15.37
CA ASN A 191 -11.16 -5.50 -13.96
C ASN A 191 -12.52 -5.70 -13.28
N VAL A 192 -13.63 -5.60 -14.01
CA VAL A 192 -15.00 -5.70 -13.45
C VAL A 192 -15.20 -7.04 -12.75
N GLU A 193 -14.87 -8.15 -13.40
CA GLU A 193 -15.05 -9.49 -12.83
C GLU A 193 -14.11 -9.74 -11.63
N LEU A 194 -12.88 -9.26 -11.70
CA LEU A 194 -11.97 -9.34 -10.57
C LEU A 194 -12.57 -8.66 -9.34
N VAL A 195 -13.00 -7.41 -9.49
CA VAL A 195 -13.49 -6.60 -8.37
C VAL A 195 -14.78 -7.18 -7.79
N ARG A 196 -15.67 -7.74 -8.62
CA ARG A 196 -16.83 -8.53 -8.15
C ARG A 196 -16.40 -9.74 -7.31
N SER A 197 -15.40 -10.49 -7.78
CA SER A 197 -14.88 -11.68 -7.07
C SER A 197 -14.23 -11.34 -5.72
N LEU A 198 -13.86 -10.07 -5.48
CA LEU A 198 -13.34 -9.58 -4.21
C LEU A 198 -14.44 -9.13 -3.24
N GLY A 199 -15.70 -9.14 -3.68
CA GLY A 199 -16.86 -8.88 -2.82
C GLY A 199 -17.55 -7.55 -3.06
N ALA A 200 -17.32 -6.86 -4.18
CA ALA A 200 -18.11 -5.69 -4.57
C ALA A 200 -19.54 -6.11 -4.94
N ASP A 201 -20.53 -5.42 -4.37
CA ASP A 201 -21.96 -5.70 -4.61
C ASP A 201 -22.43 -5.06 -5.93
N ALA A 202 -21.85 -3.91 -6.30
CA ALA A 202 -22.03 -3.25 -7.59
C ALA A 202 -20.69 -2.78 -8.15
N VAL A 203 -20.55 -2.75 -9.48
CA VAL A 203 -19.33 -2.26 -10.14
C VAL A 203 -19.71 -1.27 -11.25
N ILE A 204 -19.10 -0.11 -11.21
CA ILE A 204 -19.19 0.96 -12.20
C ILE A 204 -17.91 0.94 -13.04
N ASP A 205 -18.08 0.76 -14.35
CA ASP A 205 -16.99 0.93 -15.31
C ASP A 205 -16.85 2.41 -15.64
N TYR A 206 -15.79 3.05 -15.16
CA TYR A 206 -15.54 4.47 -15.38
C TYR A 206 -15.33 4.85 -16.86
N THR A 207 -15.12 3.89 -17.74
CA THR A 207 -15.01 4.12 -19.19
C THR A 207 -16.37 4.30 -19.85
N GLN A 208 -17.44 3.86 -19.18
CA GLN A 208 -18.83 3.88 -19.67
C GLN A 208 -19.71 4.86 -18.87
N GLU A 209 -19.46 4.99 -17.56
CA GLU A 209 -20.32 5.73 -16.64
C GLU A 209 -19.53 6.60 -15.68
N ASP A 210 -19.98 7.83 -15.48
CA ASP A 210 -19.48 8.72 -14.41
C ASP A 210 -20.39 8.60 -13.17
N PHE A 211 -19.89 7.96 -12.12
CA PHE A 211 -20.63 7.73 -10.87
C PHE A 211 -21.17 9.03 -10.23
N THR A 212 -20.57 10.18 -10.54
CA THR A 212 -21.02 11.47 -9.99
C THR A 212 -22.32 11.98 -10.64
N LYS A 213 -22.77 11.31 -11.69
CA LYS A 213 -23.94 11.69 -12.50
C LYS A 213 -25.09 10.69 -12.42
N ASN A 214 -24.92 9.55 -11.74
CA ASN A 214 -25.94 8.50 -11.68
C ASN A 214 -27.00 8.69 -10.57
N GLY A 215 -26.91 9.76 -9.79
CA GLY A 215 -27.87 10.08 -8.72
C GLY A 215 -27.68 9.26 -7.42
N GLU A 216 -26.76 8.32 -7.40
CA GLU A 216 -26.49 7.48 -6.23
C GLU A 216 -25.71 8.23 -5.15
N THR A 217 -25.99 7.90 -3.88
CA THR A 217 -25.30 8.52 -2.74
C THR A 217 -24.76 7.49 -1.76
N TYR A 218 -23.64 7.83 -1.12
CA TYR A 218 -22.83 6.94 -0.30
C TYR A 218 -22.58 7.53 1.08
N ASP A 219 -22.48 6.67 2.10
CA ASP A 219 -22.05 7.04 3.45
C ASP A 219 -20.55 7.35 3.47
N ALA A 220 -19.77 6.66 2.63
CA ALA A 220 -18.36 6.95 2.44
C ALA A 220 -17.94 6.83 0.96
N ILE A 221 -16.99 7.67 0.53
CA ILE A 221 -16.30 7.54 -0.76
C ILE A 221 -14.81 7.40 -0.46
N PHE A 222 -14.25 6.25 -0.80
CA PHE A 222 -12.83 5.94 -0.64
C PHE A 222 -12.10 6.08 -1.98
N ASP A 223 -11.24 7.08 -2.09
CA ASP A 223 -10.39 7.31 -3.25
C ASP A 223 -9.04 6.60 -3.07
N ALA A 224 -8.97 5.37 -3.57
CA ALA A 224 -7.80 4.50 -3.46
C ALA A 224 -6.65 4.87 -4.44
N VAL A 225 -6.82 5.89 -5.28
CA VAL A 225 -5.84 6.31 -6.30
C VAL A 225 -5.47 7.78 -6.23
N GLY A 226 -6.11 8.57 -5.36
CA GLY A 226 -5.84 10.00 -5.20
C GLY A 226 -6.19 10.85 -6.43
N LYS A 227 -7.14 10.39 -7.27
CA LYS A 227 -7.54 11.09 -8.51
C LYS A 227 -8.89 11.79 -8.43
N LEU A 228 -9.60 11.64 -7.33
CA LEU A 228 -10.81 12.40 -7.05
C LEU A 228 -10.50 13.68 -6.27
N SER A 229 -11.46 14.60 -6.29
CA SER A 229 -11.49 15.73 -5.37
C SER A 229 -12.78 15.70 -4.58
N PHE A 230 -12.75 16.23 -3.36
CA PHE A 230 -13.95 16.38 -2.53
C PHE A 230 -15.06 17.17 -3.25
N GLY A 231 -14.69 18.25 -3.97
CA GLY A 231 -15.63 19.04 -4.75
C GLY A 231 -16.35 18.23 -5.82
N ARG A 232 -15.64 17.32 -6.52
CA ARG A 232 -16.24 16.48 -7.58
C ARG A 232 -17.21 15.44 -7.04
N CYS A 233 -16.88 14.80 -5.89
CA CYS A 233 -17.69 13.71 -5.35
C CYS A 233 -18.65 14.13 -4.24
N ARG A 234 -18.63 15.40 -3.82
CA ARG A 234 -19.45 15.92 -2.71
C ARG A 234 -20.94 15.62 -2.87
N ASN A 235 -21.49 15.74 -4.09
CA ASN A 235 -22.91 15.52 -4.34
C ASN A 235 -23.29 14.03 -4.29
N SER A 236 -22.34 13.14 -4.45
CA SER A 236 -22.51 11.68 -4.28
C SER A 236 -22.31 11.22 -2.83
N LEU A 237 -22.09 12.12 -1.89
CA LEU A 237 -22.09 11.82 -0.46
C LEU A 237 -23.46 12.12 0.14
N LYS A 238 -23.97 11.23 0.99
CA LYS A 238 -25.14 11.49 1.84
C LYS A 238 -24.86 12.64 2.83
N PRO A 239 -25.89 13.25 3.46
CA PRO A 239 -25.69 14.07 4.64
C PRO A 239 -24.90 13.31 5.71
N GLY A 240 -23.87 13.92 6.30
CA GLY A 240 -22.94 13.25 7.22
C GLY A 240 -21.88 12.38 6.57
N GLY A 241 -21.91 12.21 5.23
CA GLY A 241 -21.01 11.32 4.50
C GLY A 241 -19.54 11.75 4.53
N ILE A 242 -18.64 10.78 4.33
CA ILE A 242 -17.20 10.94 4.52
C ILE A 242 -16.46 10.68 3.22
N TYR A 243 -15.58 11.59 2.82
CA TYR A 243 -14.60 11.40 1.75
C TYR A 243 -13.24 11.00 2.35
N LEU A 244 -12.68 9.91 1.84
CA LEU A 244 -11.43 9.29 2.31
C LEU A 244 -10.40 9.29 1.16
N PRO A 245 -9.61 10.35 0.98
CA PRO A 245 -8.52 10.37 0.01
C PRO A 245 -7.31 9.58 0.50
N THR A 246 -6.52 9.06 -0.43
CA THR A 246 -5.20 8.46 -0.15
C THR A 246 -4.04 9.37 -0.50
N ASP A 247 -4.28 10.48 -1.22
CA ASP A 247 -3.26 11.43 -1.66
C ASP A 247 -3.81 12.87 -1.71
N GLY A 248 -2.93 13.83 -1.97
CA GLY A 248 -3.25 15.24 -2.17
C GLY A 248 -3.11 16.12 -0.92
N LEU A 249 -2.11 17.03 -0.93
CA LEU A 249 -1.85 17.96 0.18
C LEU A 249 -3.02 18.89 0.51
N TRP A 250 -3.87 19.22 -0.47
CA TRP A 250 -5.07 20.02 -0.27
C TRP A 250 -6.04 19.39 0.73
N ASN A 251 -6.02 18.08 0.86
CA ASN A 251 -6.87 17.37 1.83
C ASN A 251 -6.49 17.73 3.28
N LEU A 252 -5.23 18.11 3.55
CA LEU A 252 -4.82 18.62 4.87
C LEU A 252 -5.54 19.91 5.27
N ILE A 253 -5.89 20.76 4.30
CA ILE A 253 -6.67 21.98 4.52
C ILE A 253 -8.16 21.65 4.60
N LEU A 254 -8.65 20.70 3.79
CA LEU A 254 -10.04 20.32 3.77
C LEU A 254 -10.48 19.58 5.05
N VAL A 255 -9.60 18.83 5.69
CA VAL A 255 -9.94 18.12 6.95
C VAL A 255 -10.46 19.08 8.03
N PRO A 256 -9.76 20.13 8.47
CA PRO A 256 -10.28 21.07 9.45
C PRO A 256 -11.45 21.90 8.90
N LEU A 257 -11.39 22.33 7.65
CA LEU A 257 -12.44 23.15 7.04
C LEU A 257 -13.80 22.42 7.03
N THR A 258 -13.84 21.17 6.55
CA THR A 258 -15.07 20.37 6.50
C THR A 258 -15.53 19.90 7.89
N SER A 259 -14.66 19.95 8.89
CA SER A 259 -15.04 19.67 10.29
C SER A 259 -15.80 20.83 10.92
N LEU A 260 -15.59 22.06 10.43
CA LEU A 260 -16.22 23.27 10.93
C LEU A 260 -17.45 23.70 10.12
N VAL A 261 -17.43 23.45 8.80
CA VAL A 261 -18.44 23.96 7.88
C VAL A 261 -19.06 22.82 7.06
N GLY A 262 -20.40 22.81 7.01
CA GLY A 262 -21.17 21.81 6.24
C GLY A 262 -21.41 20.52 7.02
N ASP A 263 -22.08 19.59 6.35
CA ASP A 263 -22.51 18.30 6.89
C ASP A 263 -21.64 17.11 6.43
N LYS A 264 -20.82 17.30 5.38
CA LYS A 264 -19.95 16.26 4.80
C LYS A 264 -18.51 16.48 5.23
N ARG A 265 -17.78 15.40 5.43
CA ARG A 265 -16.45 15.43 6.04
C ARG A 265 -15.39 14.89 5.11
N VAL A 266 -14.21 15.48 5.16
CA VAL A 266 -12.97 14.88 4.65
C VAL A 266 -12.22 14.27 5.83
N ARG A 267 -11.82 13.01 5.71
CA ARG A 267 -10.95 12.33 6.68
C ARG A 267 -9.75 11.79 5.95
N PHE A 268 -8.55 12.08 6.44
CA PHE A 268 -7.31 11.75 5.77
C PHE A 268 -6.34 11.06 6.72
N ALA A 269 -5.97 9.82 6.41
CA ALA A 269 -5.10 8.99 7.25
C ALA A 269 -3.61 9.36 7.02
N ILE A 270 -3.19 10.53 7.46
CA ILE A 270 -1.78 10.97 7.36
C ILE A 270 -1.26 11.40 8.73
N PRO A 271 -0.03 11.01 9.10
CA PRO A 271 0.78 9.97 8.46
C PRO A 271 0.15 8.59 8.60
N PRO A 272 0.29 7.72 7.59
CA PRO A 272 -0.22 6.35 7.71
C PRO A 272 0.52 5.63 8.84
N ARG A 273 -0.22 4.86 9.62
CA ARG A 273 0.33 4.05 10.71
C ARG A 273 0.32 2.59 10.30
N PHE A 274 1.48 1.98 10.32
CA PHE A 274 1.66 0.56 10.05
C PHE A 274 2.12 -0.11 11.34
N THR A 275 1.23 -0.88 11.97
CA THR A 275 1.51 -1.49 13.26
C THR A 275 1.51 -3.02 13.16
N LYS A 276 2.18 -3.66 14.10
CA LYS A 276 2.14 -5.12 14.25
C LYS A 276 0.71 -5.66 14.41
N LYS A 277 -0.14 -4.93 15.15
CA LYS A 277 -1.56 -5.30 15.32
C LYS A 277 -2.29 -5.35 13.97
N ASP A 278 -1.95 -4.44 13.05
CA ASP A 278 -2.59 -4.42 11.73
C ASP A 278 -2.14 -5.60 10.86
N VAL A 279 -0.86 -5.98 10.91
CA VAL A 279 -0.36 -7.17 10.20
C VAL A 279 -1.00 -8.43 10.76
N LEU A 280 -1.12 -8.56 12.09
CA LEU A 280 -1.78 -9.70 12.73
C LEU A 280 -3.27 -9.77 12.36
N PHE A 281 -3.97 -8.64 12.34
CA PHE A 281 -5.36 -8.57 11.88
C PHE A 281 -5.51 -9.02 10.42
N LEU A 282 -4.62 -8.58 9.53
CA LEU A 282 -4.62 -9.03 8.14
C LEU A 282 -4.33 -10.54 8.03
N LYS A 283 -3.39 -11.06 8.83
CA LYS A 283 -3.11 -12.49 8.92
C LYS A 283 -4.38 -13.28 9.29
N GLU A 284 -5.10 -12.85 10.32
CA GLU A 284 -6.38 -13.49 10.74
C GLU A 284 -7.41 -13.51 9.60
N LEU A 285 -7.53 -12.40 8.84
CA LEU A 285 -8.44 -12.34 7.69
C LEU A 285 -8.03 -13.30 6.57
N ILE A 286 -6.74 -13.43 6.31
CA ILE A 286 -6.20 -14.35 5.31
C ILE A 286 -6.47 -15.81 5.73
N GLU A 287 -6.15 -16.17 6.96
CA GLU A 287 -6.37 -17.52 7.50
C GLU A 287 -7.85 -17.89 7.57
N ALA A 288 -8.73 -16.90 7.73
CA ALA A 288 -10.19 -17.07 7.65
C ALA A 288 -10.75 -17.08 6.21
N GLY A 289 -9.90 -16.98 5.18
CA GLY A 289 -10.31 -16.89 3.76
C GLY A 289 -11.08 -15.62 3.39
N LYS A 290 -10.99 -14.57 4.22
CA LYS A 290 -11.70 -13.28 4.02
C LYS A 290 -10.86 -12.23 3.32
N TYR A 291 -9.58 -12.49 3.10
CA TYR A 291 -8.66 -11.62 2.37
C TYR A 291 -7.68 -12.44 1.54
N ARG A 292 -7.42 -12.01 0.32
CA ARG A 292 -6.39 -12.58 -0.57
C ARG A 292 -5.60 -11.47 -1.24
N ALA A 293 -4.32 -11.69 -1.47
CA ALA A 293 -3.49 -10.81 -2.28
C ALA A 293 -3.92 -10.87 -3.75
N VAL A 294 -3.84 -9.74 -4.43
CA VAL A 294 -4.03 -9.64 -5.89
C VAL A 294 -2.71 -9.24 -6.49
N ILE A 295 -2.12 -10.12 -7.29
CA ILE A 295 -0.85 -9.92 -7.97
C ILE A 295 -1.12 -9.77 -9.46
N ASP A 296 -0.61 -8.70 -10.07
CA ASP A 296 -0.67 -8.46 -11.52
C ASP A 296 0.45 -9.21 -12.23
N ARG A 297 1.68 -8.96 -11.79
CA ARG A 297 2.90 -9.52 -12.39
C ARG A 297 3.97 -9.77 -11.34
N THR A 298 4.84 -10.71 -11.69
CA THR A 298 6.06 -11.01 -10.93
C THR A 298 7.27 -10.80 -11.84
N TYR A 299 8.32 -10.17 -11.29
CA TYR A 299 9.59 -9.95 -11.95
C TYR A 299 10.73 -10.43 -11.05
N PRO A 300 11.85 -10.88 -11.59
CA PRO A 300 13.07 -11.09 -10.78
C PRO A 300 13.59 -9.72 -10.30
N LEU A 301 14.32 -9.69 -9.18
CA LEU A 301 14.89 -8.47 -8.60
C LEU A 301 15.74 -7.69 -9.61
N GLU A 302 16.45 -8.39 -10.46
CA GLU A 302 17.28 -7.84 -11.54
C GLU A 302 16.48 -6.99 -12.54
N SER A 303 15.21 -7.30 -12.73
CA SER A 303 14.30 -6.58 -13.64
C SER A 303 13.58 -5.40 -12.96
N VAL A 304 14.08 -4.91 -11.84
CA VAL A 304 13.46 -3.82 -11.07
C VAL A 304 13.19 -2.55 -11.89
N ILE A 305 14.05 -2.23 -12.87
CA ILE A 305 13.87 -1.05 -13.75
C ILE A 305 12.60 -1.22 -14.57
N GLU A 306 12.41 -2.39 -15.20
CA GLU A 306 11.21 -2.70 -15.99
C GLU A 306 9.96 -2.72 -15.11
N ALA A 307 10.04 -3.39 -13.95
CA ALA A 307 8.98 -3.45 -12.96
C ALA A 307 8.54 -2.04 -12.53
N THR A 308 9.52 -1.16 -12.27
CA THR A 308 9.26 0.23 -11.86
C THR A 308 8.59 1.03 -12.98
N ARG A 309 9.09 0.92 -14.23
CA ARG A 309 8.45 1.55 -15.39
C ARG A 309 7.00 1.11 -15.54
N TYR A 310 6.73 -0.18 -15.34
CA TYR A 310 5.35 -0.69 -15.41
C TYR A 310 4.45 -0.11 -14.31
N VAL A 311 4.94 0.01 -13.07
CA VAL A 311 4.19 0.68 -11.98
C VAL A 311 3.87 2.12 -12.34
N GLU A 312 4.80 2.84 -12.96
CA GLU A 312 4.64 4.25 -13.37
C GLU A 312 3.62 4.45 -14.49
N THR A 313 3.27 3.41 -15.26
CA THR A 313 2.16 3.48 -16.23
C THR A 313 0.80 3.66 -15.58
N GLU A 314 0.67 3.38 -14.27
CA GLU A 314 -0.59 3.36 -13.50
C GLU A 314 -1.64 2.38 -14.01
N ARG A 315 -1.24 1.40 -14.82
CA ARG A 315 -2.12 0.40 -15.45
C ARG A 315 -2.15 -0.94 -14.72
N LYS A 316 -1.34 -1.11 -13.66
CA LYS A 316 -1.28 -2.36 -12.92
C LYS A 316 -2.59 -2.68 -12.20
N THR A 317 -2.88 -3.95 -12.08
CA THR A 317 -4.00 -4.51 -11.31
C THR A 317 -3.46 -5.15 -10.03
N GLY A 318 -3.92 -4.71 -8.85
CA GLY A 318 -3.35 -5.21 -7.59
C GLY A 318 -1.89 -4.80 -7.38
N ASN A 319 -1.06 -5.76 -7.00
CA ASN A 319 0.34 -5.58 -6.63
C ASN A 319 1.30 -6.07 -7.72
N LEU A 320 2.51 -5.53 -7.71
CA LEU A 320 3.61 -6.01 -8.52
C LEU A 320 4.70 -6.55 -7.61
N VAL A 321 5.11 -7.78 -7.83
CA VAL A 321 6.04 -8.50 -6.97
C VAL A 321 7.42 -8.62 -7.62
N LEU A 322 8.47 -8.50 -6.82
CA LEU A 322 9.83 -8.89 -7.17
C LEU A 322 10.18 -10.17 -6.42
N THR A 323 10.62 -11.20 -7.12
CA THR A 323 11.23 -12.39 -6.53
C THR A 323 12.73 -12.17 -6.32
N VAL A 324 13.21 -12.55 -5.15
CA VAL A 324 14.62 -12.45 -4.79
C VAL A 324 15.19 -13.87 -4.81
N SER A 325 15.91 -14.18 -5.89
CA SER A 325 16.61 -15.45 -6.03
C SER A 325 17.87 -15.46 -5.18
N SER A 326 18.09 -16.51 -4.43
CA SER A 326 19.35 -16.77 -3.69
C SER A 326 20.41 -17.38 -4.59
#